data_d895c5a5a5a903c1d179adcca69c3113
#
_entry.id   d895c5a5a5a903c1d179adcca69c3113
#
_cell.length_a   1.000
_cell.length_b   1.000
_cell.length_c   1.000
_cell.angle_alpha   90.00
_cell.angle_beta   90.00
_cell.angle_gamma   90.00
#
_symmetry.space_group_name_H-M   'P 1'
#
loop_
_entity.id
_entity.type
_entity.pdbx_description
1 polymer ?
#
loop_
_entity_poly.entity_id
_entity_poly.type
_entity_poly.pdbx_seq_one_letter_code
_entity_poly.pdbx_strand_id
1 'polypeptide(L)'
;MLVDYQKVQIFQADNHILQDVDFKVDEGEFIYIIGKVGSGKSSLLKTMYCELDIEGEPDTKAEILDRDIIKVKRNEVPALRKEMGIIFQDFQLLHDRDVYKNLYFVLKATGWKDKNEINQRIDE
;
A
#
# COMPACT_ATOMS: atom_id res chain seq x y z
N MET A 1 14.94 -3.91 -4.79
CA MET A 1 13.68 -3.81 -5.54
C MET A 1 12.54 -3.61 -4.56
N LEU A 2 11.72 -2.59 -4.77
CA LEU A 2 10.65 -2.26 -3.82
C LEU A 2 9.38 -3.08 -4.08
N VAL A 3 9.07 -3.34 -5.35
CA VAL A 3 7.91 -4.14 -5.77
C VAL A 3 8.36 -5.14 -6.82
N ASP A 4 8.01 -6.39 -6.65
CA ASP A 4 8.29 -7.45 -7.62
C ASP A 4 7.07 -8.36 -7.75
N TYR A 5 6.28 -8.09 -8.78
CA TYR A 5 5.11 -8.89 -9.14
C TYR A 5 5.41 -9.70 -10.40
N GLN A 6 5.21 -10.99 -10.32
CA GLN A 6 5.35 -11.90 -11.46
C GLN A 6 4.13 -12.81 -11.55
N LYS A 7 3.45 -12.78 -12.69
CA LYS A 7 2.26 -13.59 -12.97
C LYS A 7 1.17 -13.47 -11.90
N VAL A 8 0.94 -12.24 -11.44
CA VAL A 8 -0.03 -11.97 -10.39
C VAL A 8 -1.44 -11.96 -10.97
N GLN A 9 -2.35 -12.65 -10.30
CA GLN A 9 -3.77 -12.69 -10.62
C GLN A 9 -4.53 -11.89 -9.58
N ILE A 10 -5.39 -10.99 -10.01
CA ILE A 10 -6.16 -10.15 -9.10
C ILE A 10 -7.65 -10.36 -9.33
N PHE A 11 -8.33 -10.77 -8.27
CA PHE A 11 -9.77 -10.99 -8.24
C PHE A 11 -10.43 -10.03 -7.28
N GLN A 12 -11.66 -9.63 -7.60
CA GLN A 12 -12.54 -8.93 -6.67
C GLN A 12 -13.86 -9.69 -6.66
N ALA A 13 -14.19 -10.29 -5.51
CA ALA A 13 -15.24 -11.32 -5.42
C ALA A 13 -14.94 -12.43 -6.44
N ASP A 14 -15.90 -12.83 -7.28
CA ASP A 14 -15.69 -13.85 -8.29
C ASP A 14 -15.21 -13.30 -9.64
N ASN A 15 -14.95 -12.00 -9.72
CA ASN A 15 -14.52 -11.33 -10.95
C ASN A 15 -13.00 -11.29 -11.06
N HIS A 16 -12.48 -11.81 -12.16
CA HIS A 16 -11.07 -11.73 -12.50
C HIS A 16 -10.77 -10.36 -13.09
N ILE A 17 -10.10 -9.51 -12.33
CA ILE A 17 -9.86 -8.11 -12.69
C ILE A 17 -8.59 -7.95 -13.52
N LEU A 18 -7.50 -8.58 -13.08
CA LEU A 18 -6.20 -8.53 -13.78
C LEU A 18 -5.60 -9.92 -13.87
N GLN A 19 -4.96 -10.20 -15.01
CA GLN A 19 -4.32 -11.49 -15.31
C GLN A 19 -2.85 -11.30 -15.61
N ASP A 20 -2.01 -12.22 -15.11
CA ASP A 20 -0.60 -12.31 -15.43
C ASP A 20 0.14 -10.98 -15.32
N VAL A 21 -0.08 -10.28 -14.21
CA VAL A 21 0.54 -8.97 -13.98
C VAL A 21 2.02 -9.16 -13.65
N ASP A 22 2.87 -8.56 -14.48
CA ASP A 22 4.29 -8.40 -14.21
C ASP A 22 4.57 -6.93 -13.96
N PHE A 23 5.06 -6.60 -12.77
CA PHE A 23 5.25 -5.22 -12.36
C PHE A 23 6.41 -5.12 -11.39
N LYS A 24 7.37 -4.27 -11.70
CA LYS A 24 8.56 -4.09 -10.87
C LYS A 24 8.84 -2.63 -10.61
N VAL A 25 9.22 -2.31 -9.39
CA VAL A 25 9.62 -0.96 -8.98
C VAL A 25 10.92 -1.04 -8.21
N ASP A 26 11.91 -0.28 -8.65
CA ASP A 26 13.18 -0.12 -7.96
C ASP A 26 13.22 1.20 -7.20
N GLU A 27 14.19 1.31 -6.29
CA GLU A 27 14.42 2.51 -5.50
C GLU A 27 14.68 3.72 -6.42
N GLY A 28 14.07 4.86 -6.08
CA GLY A 28 14.24 6.09 -6.85
C GLY A 28 13.40 6.22 -8.11
N GLU A 29 12.59 5.22 -8.43
CA GLU A 29 11.73 5.28 -9.59
C GLU A 29 10.41 6.03 -9.32
N PHE A 30 9.92 6.71 -10.34
CA PHE A 30 8.59 7.32 -10.35
C PHE A 30 7.79 6.70 -11.50
N ILE A 31 6.66 6.09 -11.18
CA ILE A 31 5.87 5.30 -12.14
C ILE A 31 4.45 5.83 -12.21
N TYR A 32 3.97 6.07 -13.46
CA TYR A 32 2.57 6.34 -13.73
C TYR A 32 1.85 5.05 -14.12
N ILE A 33 0.73 4.78 -13.49
CA ILE A 33 -0.16 3.69 -13.87
C ILE A 33 -1.36 4.29 -14.59
N ILE A 34 -1.48 3.95 -15.87
CA ILE A 34 -2.46 4.54 -16.77
C ILE A 34 -3.45 3.48 -17.23
N GLY A 35 -4.71 3.86 -17.34
CA GLY A 35 -5.77 2.99 -17.84
C GLY A 35 -7.11 3.66 -17.71
N LYS A 36 -8.12 3.10 -18.39
CA LYS A 36 -9.49 3.59 -18.31
C LYS A 36 -10.07 3.33 -16.93
N VAL A 37 -11.11 4.08 -16.57
CA VAL A 37 -11.91 3.79 -15.35
C VAL A 37 -12.41 2.34 -15.43
N GLY A 38 -12.22 1.58 -14.35
CA GLY A 38 -12.60 0.17 -14.29
C GLY A 38 -11.57 -0.79 -14.86
N SER A 39 -10.37 -0.33 -15.23
CA SER A 39 -9.30 -1.19 -15.78
C SER A 39 -8.51 -1.95 -14.72
N GLY A 40 -8.81 -1.75 -13.43
CA GLY A 40 -8.13 -2.45 -12.35
C GLY A 40 -6.95 -1.73 -11.71
N LYS A 41 -6.71 -0.45 -12.03
CA LYS A 41 -5.61 0.33 -11.46
C LYS A 41 -5.68 0.41 -9.93
N SER A 42 -6.85 0.74 -9.40
CA SER A 42 -7.08 0.84 -7.96
C SER A 42 -6.95 -0.53 -7.29
N SER A 43 -7.40 -1.59 -7.95
CA SER A 43 -7.27 -2.96 -7.43
C SER A 43 -5.80 -3.38 -7.33
N LEU A 44 -4.99 -3.04 -8.32
CA LEU A 44 -3.55 -3.29 -8.29
C LEU A 44 -2.90 -2.59 -7.08
N LEU A 45 -3.19 -1.31 -6.89
CA LEU A 45 -2.65 -0.56 -5.75
C LEU A 45 -3.11 -1.11 -4.41
N LYS A 46 -4.37 -1.53 -4.30
CA LYS A 46 -4.91 -2.12 -3.07
C LYS A 46 -4.22 -3.41 -2.65
N THR A 47 -3.69 -4.18 -3.59
CA THR A 47 -2.89 -5.36 -3.24
C THR A 47 -1.57 -4.99 -2.58
N MET A 48 -0.99 -3.85 -2.95
CA MET A 48 0.33 -3.44 -2.45
C MET A 48 0.34 -3.09 -0.97
N TYR A 49 -0.80 -2.63 -0.42
CA TYR A 49 -0.94 -2.39 1.02
C TYR A 49 -1.92 -3.37 1.69
N CYS A 50 -2.17 -4.49 1.06
CA CYS A 50 -2.94 -5.63 1.59
C CYS A 50 -4.41 -5.33 1.91
N GLU A 51 -5.02 -4.35 1.24
CA GLU A 51 -6.48 -4.15 1.30
C GLU A 51 -7.21 -5.19 0.44
N LEU A 52 -6.55 -5.65 -0.62
CA LEU A 52 -7.06 -6.70 -1.50
C LEU A 52 -6.03 -7.83 -1.56
N ASP A 53 -6.49 -9.07 -1.36
CA ASP A 53 -5.61 -10.24 -1.36
C ASP A 53 -5.27 -10.70 -2.77
N ILE A 54 -4.09 -11.31 -2.90
CA ILE A 54 -3.64 -11.96 -4.13
C ILE A 54 -3.76 -13.47 -3.96
N GLU A 55 -4.40 -14.15 -4.91
CA GLU A 55 -4.40 -15.60 -4.93
C GLU A 55 -3.08 -16.11 -5.50
N GLY A 56 -2.42 -16.98 -4.74
CA GLY A 56 -1.13 -17.54 -5.13
C GLY A 56 -1.28 -18.78 -5.99
N GLU A 57 -0.70 -18.73 -7.19
CA GLU A 57 -0.47 -19.89 -8.04
C GLU A 57 0.99 -20.33 -7.89
N PRO A 58 1.37 -21.55 -8.28
CA PRO A 58 2.75 -22.03 -8.06
C PRO A 58 3.85 -21.16 -8.67
N ASP A 59 3.55 -20.43 -9.75
CA ASP A 59 4.50 -19.57 -10.45
C ASP A 59 4.29 -18.07 -10.15
N THR A 60 3.38 -17.73 -9.25
CA THR A 60 3.11 -16.34 -8.86
C THR A 60 4.13 -15.86 -7.84
N LYS A 61 4.68 -14.68 -8.08
CA LYS A 61 5.54 -13.99 -7.13
C LYS A 61 4.96 -12.60 -6.85
N ALA A 62 4.84 -12.25 -5.58
CA ALA A 62 4.38 -10.92 -5.17
C ALA A 62 5.13 -10.48 -3.92
N GLU A 63 6.16 -9.68 -4.12
CA GLU A 63 6.99 -9.15 -3.02
C GLU A 63 6.88 -7.62 -2.97
N ILE A 64 6.68 -7.10 -1.78
CA ILE A 64 6.68 -5.68 -1.47
C ILE A 64 7.65 -5.44 -0.32
N LEU A 65 8.62 -4.56 -0.50
CA LEU A 65 9.62 -4.22 0.54
C LEU A 65 10.22 -5.49 1.17
N ASP A 66 10.62 -6.43 0.31
CA ASP A 66 11.21 -7.72 0.66
C ASP A 66 10.28 -8.68 1.43
N ARG A 67 8.97 -8.42 1.45
CA ARG A 67 7.98 -9.31 2.05
C ARG A 67 7.11 -9.98 0.99
N ASP A 68 6.91 -11.29 1.13
CA ASP A 68 5.98 -12.04 0.29
C ASP A 68 4.55 -11.77 0.78
N ILE A 69 3.80 -10.92 0.03
CA ILE A 69 2.47 -10.51 0.46
C ILE A 69 1.39 -11.58 0.27
N ILE A 70 1.69 -12.65 -0.44
CA ILE A 70 0.78 -13.81 -0.53
C ILE A 70 0.79 -14.58 0.79
N LYS A 71 1.95 -14.67 1.42
CA LYS A 71 2.15 -15.43 2.66
C LYS A 71 2.09 -14.58 3.92
N VAL A 72 2.05 -13.26 3.80
CA VAL A 72 2.06 -12.37 4.95
C VAL A 72 0.83 -12.61 5.83
N LYS A 73 1.06 -12.70 7.12
CA LYS A 73 -0.01 -12.90 8.10
C LYS A 73 -0.69 -11.57 8.41
N ARG A 74 -1.96 -11.66 8.81
CA ARG A 74 -2.76 -10.47 9.11
C ARG A 74 -2.12 -9.56 10.16
N ASN A 75 -1.43 -10.13 11.15
CA ASN A 75 -0.74 -9.35 12.18
C ASN A 75 0.56 -8.72 11.72
N GLU A 76 1.08 -9.09 10.54
CA GLU A 76 2.28 -8.51 9.96
C GLU A 76 1.96 -7.31 9.02
N VAL A 77 0.71 -7.17 8.60
CA VAL A 77 0.28 -6.12 7.66
C VAL A 77 0.53 -4.70 8.20
N PRO A 78 0.24 -4.38 9.48
CA PRO A 78 0.53 -3.05 10.00
C PRO A 78 2.00 -2.64 9.89
N ALA A 79 2.94 -3.57 10.09
CA ALA A 79 4.37 -3.31 9.96
C ALA A 79 4.74 -2.96 8.52
N LEU A 80 4.15 -3.65 7.54
CA LEU A 80 4.34 -3.33 6.12
C LEU A 80 3.78 -1.94 5.80
N ARG A 81 2.58 -1.64 6.25
CA ARG A 81 1.91 -0.35 5.96
C ARG A 81 2.66 0.85 6.54
N LYS A 82 3.37 0.68 7.66
CA LYS A 82 4.19 1.75 8.24
C LYS A 82 5.32 2.22 7.33
N GLU A 83 5.77 1.38 6.44
CA GLU A 83 6.85 1.68 5.50
C GLU A 83 6.35 2.35 4.23
N MET A 84 5.05 2.60 4.11
CA MET A 84 4.42 3.18 2.93
C MET A 84 3.71 4.49 3.26
N GLY A 85 3.76 5.43 2.31
CA GLY A 85 2.84 6.57 2.30
C GLY A 85 1.75 6.33 1.26
N ILE A 86 0.49 6.45 1.65
CA ILE A 86 -0.64 6.21 0.78
C ILE A 86 -1.52 7.46 0.72
N ILE A 87 -1.81 7.93 -0.50
CA ILE A 87 -2.77 9.00 -0.72
C ILE A 87 -4.02 8.37 -1.34
N PHE A 88 -5.10 8.32 -0.56
CA PHE A 88 -6.36 7.74 -1.00
C PHE A 88 -7.14 8.71 -1.88
N GLN A 89 -8.00 8.17 -2.74
CA GLN A 89 -8.83 8.97 -3.63
C GLN A 89 -9.76 9.91 -2.87
N ASP A 90 -10.25 9.50 -1.71
CA ASP A 90 -11.11 10.27 -0.82
C ASP A 90 -10.35 10.92 0.34
N PHE A 91 -9.02 10.92 0.28
CA PHE A 91 -8.07 11.44 1.27
C PHE A 91 -8.12 10.81 2.65
N GLN A 92 -9.22 10.22 3.08
CA GLN A 92 -9.42 9.52 4.37
C GLN A 92 -8.91 10.30 5.59
N LEU A 93 -9.21 11.60 5.62
CA LEU A 93 -8.84 12.47 6.72
C LEU A 93 -9.91 12.46 7.82
N LEU A 94 -9.48 12.75 9.05
CA LEU A 94 -10.38 12.91 10.18
C LEU A 94 -11.00 14.31 10.11
N HIS A 95 -12.29 14.38 9.79
CA HIS A 95 -12.98 15.64 9.51
C HIS A 95 -13.23 16.49 10.75
N ASP A 96 -13.22 15.88 11.93
CA ASP A 96 -13.40 16.56 13.22
C ASP A 96 -12.09 17.14 13.78
N ARG A 97 -11.01 17.07 13.04
CA ARG A 97 -9.67 17.50 13.47
C ARG A 97 -9.02 18.38 12.42
N ASP A 98 -8.19 19.32 12.89
CA ASP A 98 -7.39 20.18 12.02
C ASP A 98 -6.21 19.45 11.38
N VAL A 99 -5.43 20.17 10.56
CA VAL A 99 -4.27 19.59 9.85
C VAL A 99 -3.25 19.04 10.85
N TYR A 100 -2.88 19.80 11.86
CA TYR A 100 -1.93 19.38 12.87
C TYR A 100 -2.36 18.09 13.55
N LYS A 101 -3.62 18.00 13.98
CA LYS A 101 -4.14 16.83 14.68
C LYS A 101 -4.22 15.59 13.79
N ASN A 102 -4.53 15.77 12.50
CA ASN A 102 -4.47 14.66 11.53
C ASN A 102 -3.06 14.10 11.42
N LEU A 103 -2.06 14.95 11.27
CA LEU A 103 -0.66 14.52 11.18
C LEU A 103 -0.16 13.93 12.49
N TYR A 104 -0.52 14.53 13.62
CA TYR A 104 -0.16 14.02 14.94
C TYR A 104 -0.71 12.61 15.17
N PHE A 105 -1.98 12.40 14.79
CA PHE A 105 -2.63 11.09 14.92
C PHE A 105 -1.87 10.00 14.17
N VAL A 106 -1.49 10.26 12.91
CA VAL A 106 -0.77 9.28 12.09
C VAL A 106 0.59 8.95 12.69
N LEU A 107 1.35 9.96 13.09
CA LEU A 107 2.68 9.74 13.66
C LEU A 107 2.59 8.96 14.98
N LYS A 108 1.66 9.31 15.85
CA LYS A 108 1.44 8.60 17.10
C LYS A 108 1.02 7.15 16.86
N ALA A 109 0.10 6.91 15.95
CA ALA A 109 -0.40 5.58 15.61
C ALA A 109 0.69 4.70 14.99
N THR A 110 1.67 5.29 14.32
CA THR A 110 2.76 4.55 13.68
C THR A 110 4.01 4.38 14.55
N GLY A 111 3.92 4.75 15.82
CA GLY A 111 4.95 4.44 16.81
C GLY A 111 5.81 5.60 17.29
N TRP A 112 5.57 6.81 16.82
CA TRP A 112 6.28 8.00 17.31
C TRP A 112 5.77 8.33 18.71
N LYS A 113 6.68 8.46 19.68
CA LYS A 113 6.32 8.64 21.10
C LYS A 113 6.69 10.01 21.67
N ASP A 114 7.79 10.59 21.20
CA ASP A 114 8.27 11.88 21.68
C ASP A 114 7.50 13.01 21.04
N LYS A 115 6.81 13.82 21.83
CA LYS A 115 6.00 14.93 21.36
C LYS A 115 6.84 15.98 20.60
N ASN A 116 8.07 16.23 21.05
CA ASN A 116 8.95 17.18 20.37
C ASN A 116 9.39 16.69 19.00
N GLU A 117 9.71 15.41 18.87
CA GLU A 117 10.05 14.80 17.58
C GLU A 117 8.86 14.80 16.62
N ILE A 118 7.66 14.51 17.13
CA ILE A 118 6.43 14.56 16.35
C ILE A 118 6.19 15.98 15.81
N ASN A 119 6.29 16.97 16.67
CA ASN A 119 6.08 18.37 16.28
C ASN A 119 7.11 18.83 15.24
N GLN A 120 8.36 18.45 15.41
CA GLN A 120 9.42 18.76 14.44
C GLN A 120 9.11 18.13 13.08
N ARG A 121 8.65 16.89 13.04
CA ARG A 121 8.29 16.21 11.80
C ARG A 121 7.09 16.88 11.11
N ILE A 122 6.09 17.30 11.87
CA ILE A 122 4.91 17.98 11.33
C ILE A 122 5.30 19.33 10.69
N ASP A 123 6.25 20.04 11.29
CA ASP A 123 6.72 21.35 10.81
C ASP A 123 7.56 21.24 9.53
N GLU A 124 8.10 20.09 9.23
CA GLU A 124 8.80 19.84 7.96
C GLU A 124 7.83 19.91 6.77
#